data_c62370a3874b498b7c7cf32469dac310
#
_entry.id   c62370a3874b498b7c7cf32469dac310
#
_cell.length_a   1.000
_cell.length_b   1.000
_cell.length_c   1.000
_cell.angle_alpha   90.00
_cell.angle_beta   90.00
_cell.angle_gamma   90.00
#
_symmetry.space_group_name_H-M   'P 1'
#
loop_
_entity.id
_entity.type
_entity.pdbx_description
1 polymer ?
#
loop_
_entity_poly.entity_id
_entity_poly.type
_entity_poly.pdbx_seq_one_letter_code
_entity_poly.pdbx_strand_id
1 'polypeptide(L)'
;MNKPTPHFKRLPAAVVALGLVSFFTDLSSEMIYPLLPLFLASTMGAGAWVIGLIEGVAESTAAALKLVSGIFADRVRRRKPMLLAGYGLSSVARPLIGLAGAWPAVLALRFADRVGKGVRTSPRDALIADVTAPEIRGAAFGFHRAMDHAGAVVGPLAAAALLVGAGLDLGQVFLLAAIPGVAVLVTLIAGVREPARDMPPAPPRWDVRRDWRGLGRPFHRYLLAMLVFTLGNSADAFLLLRLAQSGVPEAWVAVLWSLHHVVKMAATYIGGRLSDRLGRRPMVLAGWAVYAAVYLVFAAGPTMPGLVAAFMVYGIYFGLTEPVEKAWVADLAPVALRGSAFGCYHAVVGLGALPASLAFGLVWQAWGAPTAFGLGAALAAAAAALLLRVRDDGTIAGDGQNQTAGTTYNPPKE
;
A
#
# COMPACT_ATOMS: atom_id res chain seq x y z
N MET A 1 -46.80 -7.22 7.03
CA MET A 1 -45.66 -6.34 6.82
C MET A 1 -44.61 -7.10 5.98
N ASN A 2 -44.64 -6.93 4.68
CA ASN A 2 -43.65 -7.54 3.76
C ASN A 2 -42.28 -6.84 3.95
N LYS A 3 -41.28 -7.54 4.50
CA LYS A 3 -39.92 -7.09 4.46
C LYS A 3 -39.47 -7.10 2.98
N PRO A 4 -38.98 -5.98 2.40
CA PRO A 4 -38.50 -5.99 1.04
C PRO A 4 -37.31 -6.94 0.97
N THR A 5 -37.35 -7.90 0.06
CA THR A 5 -36.22 -8.74 -0.32
C THR A 5 -35.02 -7.84 -0.65
N PRO A 6 -33.81 -8.16 -0.15
CA PRO A 6 -32.64 -7.36 -0.48
C PRO A 6 -32.34 -7.50 -1.98
N HIS A 7 -32.80 -6.53 -2.78
CA HIS A 7 -32.30 -6.36 -4.13
C HIS A 7 -30.81 -6.08 -4.04
N PHE A 8 -29.95 -7.04 -4.40
CA PHE A 8 -28.52 -6.81 -4.58
C PHE A 8 -28.38 -5.70 -5.64
N LYS A 9 -28.17 -4.46 -5.20
CA LYS A 9 -27.93 -3.33 -6.11
C LYS A 9 -26.66 -3.68 -6.89
N ARG A 10 -26.76 -3.76 -8.22
CA ARG A 10 -25.63 -4.04 -9.11
C ARG A 10 -24.62 -2.92 -8.99
N LEU A 11 -23.32 -3.27 -9.00
CA LEU A 11 -22.24 -2.29 -9.04
C LEU A 11 -22.34 -1.44 -10.32
N PRO A 12 -22.10 -0.12 -10.24
CA PRO A 12 -22.07 0.73 -11.43
C PRO A 12 -21.05 0.22 -12.45
N ALA A 13 -21.38 0.31 -13.75
CA ALA A 13 -20.48 -0.15 -14.82
C ALA A 13 -19.09 0.53 -14.75
N ALA A 14 -19.04 1.80 -14.35
CA ALA A 14 -17.77 2.51 -14.14
C ALA A 14 -16.92 1.88 -13.03
N VAL A 15 -17.53 1.37 -11.95
CA VAL A 15 -16.80 0.66 -10.87
C VAL A 15 -16.25 -0.67 -11.39
N VAL A 16 -17.04 -1.41 -12.18
CA VAL A 16 -16.58 -2.67 -12.80
C VAL A 16 -15.40 -2.38 -13.74
N ALA A 17 -15.51 -1.36 -14.58
CA ALA A 17 -14.42 -0.95 -15.46
C ALA A 17 -13.17 -0.52 -14.70
N LEU A 18 -13.30 0.25 -13.62
CA LEU A 18 -12.17 0.64 -12.75
C LEU A 18 -11.57 -0.56 -12.03
N GLY A 19 -12.36 -1.56 -11.65
CA GLY A 19 -11.85 -2.82 -11.12
C GLY A 19 -11.01 -3.59 -12.14
N LEU A 20 -11.48 -3.69 -13.39
CA LEU A 20 -10.70 -4.30 -14.49
C LEU A 20 -9.42 -3.52 -14.81
N VAL A 21 -9.50 -2.17 -14.82
CA VAL A 21 -8.31 -1.31 -14.95
C VAL A 21 -7.29 -1.62 -13.86
N SER A 22 -7.74 -1.82 -12.61
CA SER A 22 -6.88 -2.17 -11.50
C SER A 22 -6.27 -3.57 -11.68
N PHE A 23 -7.07 -4.56 -12.03
CA PHE A 23 -6.61 -5.90 -12.34
C PHE A 23 -5.48 -5.92 -13.39
N PHE A 24 -5.71 -5.30 -14.56
CA PHE A 24 -4.70 -5.26 -15.62
C PHE A 24 -3.48 -4.42 -15.21
N THR A 25 -3.67 -3.39 -14.39
CA THR A 25 -2.57 -2.58 -13.88
C THR A 25 -1.66 -3.40 -12.97
N ASP A 26 -2.26 -4.16 -12.05
CA ASP A 26 -1.50 -4.97 -11.11
C ASP A 26 -0.94 -6.22 -11.80
N LEU A 27 -1.66 -6.81 -12.75
CA LEU A 27 -1.12 -7.84 -13.65
C LEU A 27 0.18 -7.34 -14.31
N SER A 28 0.17 -6.14 -14.93
CA SER A 28 1.34 -5.55 -15.57
C SER A 28 2.48 -5.26 -14.58
N SER A 29 2.17 -4.68 -13.41
CA SER A 29 3.20 -4.32 -12.45
C SER A 29 3.83 -5.51 -11.76
N GLU A 30 3.03 -6.52 -11.46
CA GLU A 30 3.44 -7.69 -10.71
C GLU A 30 4.12 -8.77 -11.56
N MET A 31 4.03 -8.66 -12.90
CA MET A 31 4.95 -9.39 -13.80
C MET A 31 6.40 -8.91 -13.63
N ILE A 32 6.61 -7.66 -13.20
CA ILE A 32 7.93 -7.01 -13.12
C ILE A 32 8.43 -6.96 -11.68
N TYR A 33 7.60 -6.55 -10.73
CA TYR A 33 8.01 -6.18 -9.38
C TYR A 33 8.81 -7.28 -8.66
N PRO A 34 8.35 -8.55 -8.57
CA PRO A 34 9.09 -9.59 -7.86
C PRO A 34 10.43 -9.97 -8.53
N LEU A 35 10.57 -9.70 -9.83
CA LEU A 35 11.74 -10.05 -10.62
C LEU A 35 12.71 -8.87 -10.79
N LEU A 36 12.28 -7.65 -10.47
CA LEU A 36 13.10 -6.45 -10.64
C LEU A 36 14.41 -6.46 -9.82
N PRO A 37 14.41 -6.88 -8.54
CA PRO A 37 15.65 -6.99 -7.77
C PRO A 37 16.65 -7.98 -8.39
N LEU A 38 16.13 -9.06 -8.96
CA LEU A 38 16.92 -10.07 -9.64
C LEU A 38 17.52 -9.51 -10.92
N PHE A 39 16.70 -8.85 -11.74
CA PHE A 39 17.15 -8.18 -12.98
C PHE A 39 18.25 -7.15 -12.70
N LEU A 40 18.10 -6.34 -11.65
CA LEU A 40 19.11 -5.37 -11.23
C LEU A 40 20.40 -6.06 -10.78
N ALA A 41 20.29 -7.12 -9.99
CA ALA A 41 21.47 -7.81 -9.45
C ALA A 41 22.15 -8.70 -10.49
N SER A 42 21.40 -9.54 -11.22
CA SER A 42 21.98 -10.56 -12.14
C SER A 42 22.34 -9.99 -13.51
N THR A 43 21.48 -9.10 -14.06
CA THR A 43 21.69 -8.56 -15.43
C THR A 43 22.54 -7.30 -15.44
N MET A 44 22.42 -6.46 -14.40
CA MET A 44 23.11 -5.16 -14.35
C MET A 44 24.25 -5.09 -13.33
N GLY A 45 24.46 -6.13 -12.53
CA GLY A 45 25.48 -6.14 -11.49
C GLY A 45 25.25 -5.07 -10.40
N ALA A 46 24.01 -4.61 -10.22
CA ALA A 46 23.69 -3.54 -9.28
C ALA A 46 23.81 -4.03 -7.83
N GLY A 47 24.50 -3.24 -7.00
CA GLY A 47 24.59 -3.51 -5.57
C GLY A 47 23.26 -3.29 -4.84
N ALA A 48 23.16 -3.84 -3.62
CA ALA A 48 21.95 -3.77 -2.82
C ALA A 48 21.49 -2.32 -2.50
N TRP A 49 22.43 -1.37 -2.39
CA TRP A 49 22.11 0.03 -2.18
C TRP A 49 21.35 0.66 -3.35
N VAL A 50 21.61 0.21 -4.60
CA VAL A 50 20.86 0.66 -5.79
C VAL A 50 19.42 0.19 -5.73
N ILE A 51 19.18 -1.06 -5.30
CA ILE A 51 17.85 -1.61 -5.10
C ILE A 51 17.09 -0.78 -4.05
N GLY A 52 17.76 -0.48 -2.92
CA GLY A 52 17.21 0.37 -1.85
C GLY A 52 16.87 1.79 -2.33
N LEU A 53 17.75 2.38 -3.15
CA LEU A 53 17.53 3.71 -3.74
C LEU A 53 16.30 3.69 -4.68
N ILE A 54 16.24 2.72 -5.59
CA ILE A 54 15.15 2.62 -6.58
C ILE A 54 13.81 2.43 -5.88
N GLU A 55 13.70 1.49 -4.93
CA GLU A 55 12.44 1.23 -4.24
C GLU A 55 12.07 2.35 -3.26
N GLY A 56 13.06 2.93 -2.56
CA GLY A 56 12.82 4.05 -1.67
C GLY A 56 12.32 5.30 -2.40
N VAL A 57 12.95 5.67 -3.52
CA VAL A 57 12.49 6.77 -4.38
C VAL A 57 11.09 6.46 -4.93
N ALA A 58 10.85 5.23 -5.36
CA ALA A 58 9.57 4.79 -5.89
C ALA A 58 8.42 5.01 -4.88
N GLU A 59 8.54 4.48 -3.67
CA GLU A 59 7.47 4.55 -2.67
C GLU A 59 7.26 5.98 -2.13
N SER A 60 8.34 6.72 -1.87
CA SER A 60 8.24 8.10 -1.41
C SER A 60 7.60 9.01 -2.47
N THR A 61 7.94 8.83 -3.75
CA THR A 61 7.32 9.57 -4.86
C THR A 61 5.81 9.28 -4.95
N ALA A 62 5.43 8.02 -4.91
CA ALA A 62 4.01 7.64 -4.95
C ALA A 62 3.23 8.22 -3.77
N ALA A 63 3.80 8.18 -2.56
CA ALA A 63 3.16 8.70 -1.35
C ALA A 63 2.96 10.23 -1.42
N ALA A 64 3.99 10.98 -1.79
CA ALA A 64 3.93 12.44 -1.92
C ALA A 64 2.90 12.87 -2.98
N LEU A 65 2.92 12.21 -4.14
CA LEU A 65 2.02 12.56 -5.24
C LEU A 65 0.57 12.13 -5.02
N LYS A 66 0.29 11.09 -4.24
CA LYS A 66 -1.09 10.75 -3.83
C LYS A 66 -1.73 11.91 -3.06
N LEU A 67 -0.99 12.57 -2.17
CA LEU A 67 -1.49 13.72 -1.43
C LEU A 67 -1.77 14.90 -2.36
N VAL A 68 -0.80 15.27 -3.21
CA VAL A 68 -0.93 16.39 -4.16
C VAL A 68 -2.06 16.14 -5.16
N SER A 69 -2.12 14.94 -5.74
CA SER A 69 -3.15 14.58 -6.72
C SER A 69 -4.55 14.56 -6.13
N GLY A 70 -4.69 14.18 -4.85
CA GLY A 70 -5.95 14.25 -4.12
C GLY A 70 -6.48 15.68 -4.03
N ILE A 71 -5.64 16.60 -3.57
CA ILE A 71 -5.99 18.05 -3.49
C ILE A 71 -6.37 18.61 -4.87
N PHE A 72 -5.63 18.20 -5.92
CA PHE A 72 -5.89 18.66 -7.28
C PHE A 72 -7.18 18.05 -7.85
N ALA A 73 -7.45 16.77 -7.57
CA ALA A 73 -8.66 16.06 -8.00
C ALA A 73 -9.95 16.67 -7.47
N ASP A 74 -9.90 17.35 -6.31
CA ASP A 74 -11.04 18.07 -5.75
C ASP A 74 -11.35 19.39 -6.46
N ARG A 75 -10.40 19.91 -7.24
CA ARG A 75 -10.51 21.19 -7.98
C ARG A 75 -10.81 21.04 -9.47
N VAL A 76 -10.87 19.81 -9.98
CA VAL A 76 -11.13 19.56 -11.39
C VAL A 76 -12.56 19.05 -11.63
N ARG A 77 -13.18 19.47 -12.73
CA ARG A 77 -14.53 19.03 -13.12
C ARG A 77 -14.58 17.55 -13.56
N ARG A 78 -13.47 17.03 -14.08
CA ARG A 78 -13.34 15.64 -14.55
C ARG A 78 -12.01 15.06 -14.10
N ARG A 79 -12.04 13.88 -13.54
CA ARG A 79 -10.85 13.14 -13.06
C ARG A 79 -10.29 12.17 -14.09
N LYS A 80 -11.10 11.76 -15.09
CA LYS A 80 -10.69 10.81 -16.14
C LYS A 80 -9.41 11.24 -16.87
N PRO A 81 -9.16 12.52 -17.21
CA PRO A 81 -7.88 12.95 -17.79
C PRO A 81 -6.66 12.66 -16.89
N MET A 82 -6.80 12.86 -15.56
CA MET A 82 -5.74 12.51 -14.60
C MET A 82 -5.49 11.01 -14.55
N LEU A 83 -6.57 10.21 -14.58
CA LEU A 83 -6.47 8.76 -14.67
C LEU A 83 -5.74 8.33 -15.93
N LEU A 84 -6.12 8.86 -17.10
CA LEU A 84 -5.47 8.56 -18.39
C LEU A 84 -3.98 8.92 -18.37
N ALA A 85 -3.61 10.10 -17.87
CA ALA A 85 -2.22 10.52 -17.75
C ALA A 85 -1.44 9.58 -16.80
N GLY A 86 -1.99 9.28 -15.61
CA GLY A 86 -1.32 8.44 -14.62
C GLY A 86 -1.19 6.98 -15.04
N TYR A 87 -2.25 6.38 -15.57
CA TYR A 87 -2.21 5.00 -16.09
C TYR A 87 -1.38 4.91 -17.36
N GLY A 88 -1.49 5.89 -18.26
CA GLY A 88 -0.69 5.95 -19.51
C GLY A 88 0.79 5.99 -19.23
N LEU A 89 1.23 6.90 -18.35
CA LEU A 89 2.64 6.98 -17.93
C LEU A 89 3.15 5.66 -17.35
N SER A 90 2.39 5.04 -16.45
CA SER A 90 2.77 3.74 -15.88
C SER A 90 2.81 2.62 -16.91
N SER A 91 1.83 2.57 -17.84
CA SER A 91 1.74 1.51 -18.87
C SER A 91 2.87 1.59 -19.89
N VAL A 92 3.45 2.77 -20.10
CA VAL A 92 4.62 2.97 -20.98
C VAL A 92 5.92 2.73 -20.20
N ALA A 93 6.07 3.31 -19.01
CA ALA A 93 7.32 3.25 -18.25
C ALA A 93 7.69 1.82 -17.83
N ARG A 94 6.74 1.00 -17.43
CA ARG A 94 6.99 -0.37 -16.92
C ARG A 94 7.65 -1.29 -17.95
N PRO A 95 7.08 -1.50 -19.14
CA PRO A 95 7.69 -2.39 -20.12
C PRO A 95 9.09 -1.93 -20.55
N LEU A 96 9.32 -0.62 -20.63
CA LEU A 96 10.60 -0.06 -21.02
C LEU A 96 11.74 -0.40 -20.04
N ILE A 97 11.43 -0.82 -18.81
CA ILE A 97 12.43 -1.36 -17.87
C ILE A 97 13.17 -2.54 -18.50
N GLY A 98 12.49 -3.38 -19.30
CA GLY A 98 13.10 -4.50 -20.00
C GLY A 98 14.15 -4.13 -21.03
N LEU A 99 14.16 -2.87 -21.50
CA LEU A 99 15.17 -2.33 -22.45
C LEU A 99 16.29 -1.55 -21.75
N ALA A 100 16.25 -1.41 -20.43
CA ALA A 100 17.23 -0.63 -19.70
C ALA A 100 18.61 -1.32 -19.73
N GLY A 101 19.62 -0.64 -20.24
CA GLY A 101 21.01 -1.13 -20.27
C GLY A 101 21.79 -0.85 -18.97
N ALA A 102 21.25 -0.04 -18.05
CA ALA A 102 21.91 0.31 -16.80
C ALA A 102 20.90 0.71 -15.73
N TRP A 103 21.26 0.54 -14.44
CA TRP A 103 20.37 0.83 -13.33
C TRP A 103 19.86 2.30 -13.26
N PRO A 104 20.56 3.36 -13.71
CA PRO A 104 19.99 4.71 -13.70
C PRO A 104 18.77 4.86 -14.61
N ALA A 105 18.73 4.11 -15.74
CA ALA A 105 17.54 4.07 -16.60
C ALA A 105 16.36 3.37 -15.90
N VAL A 106 16.65 2.29 -15.17
CA VAL A 106 15.61 1.62 -14.33
C VAL A 106 15.07 2.57 -13.27
N LEU A 107 15.95 3.32 -12.58
CA LEU A 107 15.55 4.34 -11.61
C LEU A 107 14.60 5.38 -12.23
N ALA A 108 14.96 5.93 -13.39
CA ALA A 108 14.15 6.92 -14.09
C ALA A 108 12.77 6.36 -14.51
N LEU A 109 12.74 5.15 -15.07
CA LEU A 109 11.51 4.48 -15.48
C LEU A 109 10.63 4.10 -14.28
N ARG A 110 11.23 3.63 -13.20
CA ARG A 110 10.55 3.30 -11.96
C ARG A 110 9.97 4.55 -11.29
N PHE A 111 10.73 5.65 -11.28
CA PHE A 111 10.23 6.96 -10.86
C PHE A 111 9.03 7.42 -11.69
N ALA A 112 9.10 7.34 -13.02
CA ALA A 112 8.00 7.70 -13.92
C ALA A 112 6.74 6.84 -13.66
N ASP A 113 6.89 5.52 -13.48
CA ASP A 113 5.79 4.64 -13.09
C ASP A 113 5.14 5.09 -11.76
N ARG A 114 5.95 5.47 -10.77
CA ARG A 114 5.44 5.90 -9.47
C ARG A 114 4.80 7.28 -9.49
N VAL A 115 5.27 8.18 -10.34
CA VAL A 115 4.57 9.42 -10.68
C VAL A 115 3.18 9.09 -11.22
N GLY A 116 3.09 8.19 -12.20
CA GLY A 116 1.82 7.71 -12.72
C GLY A 116 0.90 7.13 -11.64
N LYS A 117 1.43 6.28 -10.73
CA LYS A 117 0.69 5.72 -9.59
C LYS A 117 0.18 6.81 -8.65
N GLY A 118 1.02 7.78 -8.30
CA GLY A 118 0.65 8.89 -7.41
C GLY A 118 -0.43 9.77 -8.00
N VAL A 119 -0.32 10.11 -9.30
CA VAL A 119 -1.30 10.96 -9.99
C VAL A 119 -2.69 10.32 -10.10
N ARG A 120 -2.78 9.00 -10.31
CA ARG A 120 -4.05 8.32 -10.56
C ARG A 120 -4.79 7.85 -9.32
N THR A 121 -4.09 7.53 -8.21
CA THR A 121 -4.69 6.79 -7.09
C THR A 121 -5.82 7.55 -6.41
N SER A 122 -5.57 8.78 -5.93
CA SER A 122 -6.60 9.56 -5.25
C SER A 122 -7.75 9.97 -6.16
N PRO A 123 -7.53 10.42 -7.42
CA PRO A 123 -8.62 10.69 -8.35
C PRO A 123 -9.49 9.47 -8.68
N ARG A 124 -8.89 8.27 -8.77
CA ARG A 124 -9.61 7.02 -8.99
C ARG A 124 -10.54 6.72 -7.82
N ASP A 125 -10.01 6.76 -6.59
CA ASP A 125 -10.77 6.44 -5.40
C ASP A 125 -11.94 7.43 -5.21
N ALA A 126 -11.69 8.70 -5.48
CA ALA A 126 -12.74 9.72 -5.48
C ALA A 126 -13.81 9.48 -6.57
N LEU A 127 -13.40 9.04 -7.77
CA LEU A 127 -14.36 8.71 -8.83
C LEU A 127 -15.23 7.50 -8.45
N ILE A 128 -14.65 6.44 -7.86
CA ILE A 128 -15.41 5.29 -7.33
C ILE A 128 -16.47 5.78 -6.32
N ALA A 129 -16.07 6.64 -5.39
CA ALA A 129 -16.99 7.17 -4.38
C ALA A 129 -18.13 8.02 -4.98
N ASP A 130 -17.83 8.81 -6.01
CA ASP A 130 -18.81 9.71 -6.65
C ASP A 130 -19.85 8.96 -7.50
N VAL A 131 -19.43 7.89 -8.18
CA VAL A 131 -20.34 7.10 -9.05
C VAL A 131 -21.09 6.00 -8.29
N THR A 132 -20.85 5.86 -6.98
CA THR A 132 -21.40 4.78 -6.15
C THR A 132 -22.32 5.33 -5.08
N ALA A 133 -23.53 4.79 -5.01
CA ALA A 133 -24.47 5.12 -3.94
C ALA A 133 -23.88 4.79 -2.55
N PRO A 134 -24.12 5.63 -1.52
CA PRO A 134 -23.52 5.46 -0.18
C PRO A 134 -23.66 4.06 0.41
N GLU A 135 -24.81 3.40 0.18
CA GLU A 135 -25.18 2.11 0.76
C GLU A 135 -24.33 0.94 0.20
N ILE A 136 -23.72 1.11 -0.98
CA ILE A 136 -22.92 0.06 -1.64
C ILE A 136 -21.45 0.46 -1.87
N ARG A 137 -21.01 1.58 -1.29
CA ARG A 137 -19.59 2.04 -1.40
C ARG A 137 -18.60 1.00 -0.86
N GLY A 138 -18.92 0.36 0.26
CA GLY A 138 -18.09 -0.72 0.79
C GLY A 138 -17.93 -1.88 -0.19
N ALA A 139 -19.01 -2.29 -0.83
CA ALA A 139 -18.96 -3.34 -1.86
C ALA A 139 -18.16 -2.90 -3.10
N ALA A 140 -18.28 -1.62 -3.52
CA ALA A 140 -17.55 -1.08 -4.66
C ALA A 140 -16.03 -1.04 -4.41
N PHE A 141 -15.60 -0.54 -3.25
CA PHE A 141 -14.18 -0.54 -2.87
C PHE A 141 -13.66 -1.96 -2.63
N GLY A 142 -14.48 -2.84 -2.00
CA GLY A 142 -14.14 -4.25 -1.81
C GLY A 142 -13.93 -4.98 -3.13
N PHE A 143 -14.81 -4.78 -4.11
CA PHE A 143 -14.64 -5.32 -5.46
C PHE A 143 -13.37 -4.82 -6.13
N HIS A 144 -13.15 -3.49 -6.09
CA HIS A 144 -11.93 -2.88 -6.64
C HIS A 144 -10.66 -3.49 -6.03
N ARG A 145 -10.64 -3.66 -4.69
CA ARG A 145 -9.49 -4.25 -3.98
C ARG A 145 -9.30 -5.74 -4.32
N ALA A 146 -10.40 -6.48 -4.48
CA ALA A 146 -10.34 -7.87 -4.93
C ALA A 146 -9.72 -7.99 -6.33
N MET A 147 -10.03 -7.06 -7.24
CA MET A 147 -9.44 -7.02 -8.56
C MET A 147 -7.94 -6.65 -8.52
N ASP A 148 -7.51 -5.71 -7.66
CA ASP A 148 -6.09 -5.44 -7.38
C ASP A 148 -5.36 -6.74 -6.99
N HIS A 149 -5.87 -7.43 -5.97
CA HIS A 149 -5.24 -8.68 -5.49
C HIS A 149 -5.27 -9.79 -6.55
N ALA A 150 -6.34 -9.91 -7.34
CA ALA A 150 -6.39 -10.88 -8.43
C ALA A 150 -5.28 -10.62 -9.46
N GLY A 151 -5.04 -9.36 -9.83
CA GLY A 151 -3.92 -8.97 -10.69
C GLY A 151 -2.57 -9.29 -10.08
N ALA A 152 -2.41 -9.02 -8.76
CA ALA A 152 -1.19 -9.30 -8.03
C ALA A 152 -0.90 -10.81 -7.85
N VAL A 153 -1.91 -11.66 -7.91
CA VAL A 153 -1.72 -13.13 -7.94
C VAL A 153 -1.38 -13.61 -9.35
N VAL A 154 -2.12 -13.15 -10.37
CA VAL A 154 -1.96 -13.64 -11.74
C VAL A 154 -0.68 -13.12 -12.40
N GLY A 155 -0.25 -11.89 -12.10
CA GLY A 155 0.94 -11.26 -12.71
C GLY A 155 2.22 -12.07 -12.56
N PRO A 156 2.62 -12.41 -11.34
CA PRO A 156 3.84 -13.20 -11.11
C PRO A 156 3.74 -14.61 -11.69
N LEU A 157 2.55 -15.23 -11.66
CA LEU A 157 2.34 -16.54 -12.29
C LEU A 157 2.47 -16.49 -13.80
N ALA A 158 1.96 -15.42 -14.44
CA ALA A 158 2.15 -15.19 -15.87
C ALA A 158 3.65 -15.00 -16.19
N ALA A 159 4.39 -14.23 -15.39
CA ALA A 159 5.83 -14.06 -15.54
C ALA A 159 6.59 -15.40 -15.40
N ALA A 160 6.26 -16.19 -14.38
CA ALA A 160 6.86 -17.52 -14.19
C ALA A 160 6.59 -18.46 -15.38
N ALA A 161 5.35 -18.47 -15.89
CA ALA A 161 5.00 -19.26 -17.07
C ALA A 161 5.76 -18.83 -18.33
N LEU A 162 6.01 -17.54 -18.52
CA LEU A 162 6.79 -17.02 -19.63
C LEU A 162 8.28 -17.39 -19.52
N LEU A 163 8.86 -17.31 -18.31
CA LEU A 163 10.26 -17.70 -18.05
C LEU A 163 10.47 -19.19 -18.30
N VAL A 164 9.62 -20.05 -17.77
CA VAL A 164 9.80 -21.51 -17.85
C VAL A 164 9.21 -22.10 -19.13
N GLY A 165 7.97 -21.71 -19.46
CA GLY A 165 7.22 -22.31 -20.58
C GLY A 165 7.65 -21.80 -21.94
N ALA A 166 7.99 -20.52 -22.06
CA ALA A 166 8.46 -19.90 -23.31
C ALA A 166 9.98 -19.69 -23.37
N GLY A 167 10.71 -19.93 -22.28
CA GLY A 167 12.17 -19.77 -22.20
C GLY A 167 12.63 -18.32 -22.37
N LEU A 168 11.77 -17.34 -22.02
CA LEU A 168 12.08 -15.92 -22.17
C LEU A 168 13.01 -15.44 -21.05
N ASP A 169 13.83 -14.43 -21.35
CA ASP A 169 14.61 -13.73 -20.34
C ASP A 169 13.78 -12.67 -19.57
N LEU A 170 14.35 -12.14 -18.47
CA LEU A 170 13.68 -11.15 -17.62
C LEU A 170 13.28 -9.89 -18.39
N GLY A 171 14.14 -9.40 -19.29
CA GLY A 171 13.86 -8.20 -20.09
C GLY A 171 12.68 -8.41 -21.04
N GLN A 172 12.61 -9.58 -21.68
CA GLN A 172 11.51 -9.96 -22.57
C GLN A 172 10.17 -10.10 -21.80
N VAL A 173 10.20 -10.70 -20.60
CA VAL A 173 9.02 -10.78 -19.73
C VAL A 173 8.54 -9.38 -19.34
N PHE A 174 9.46 -8.46 -19.02
CA PHE A 174 9.10 -7.07 -18.70
C PHE A 174 8.49 -6.34 -19.89
N LEU A 175 8.98 -6.56 -21.11
CA LEU A 175 8.39 -5.99 -22.32
C LEU A 175 6.96 -6.51 -22.55
N LEU A 176 6.67 -7.79 -22.28
CA LEU A 176 5.34 -8.36 -22.41
C LEU A 176 4.32 -7.79 -21.42
N ALA A 177 4.77 -7.16 -20.33
CA ALA A 177 3.90 -6.40 -19.44
C ALA A 177 3.21 -5.19 -20.14
N ALA A 178 3.63 -4.84 -21.37
CA ALA A 178 2.92 -3.90 -22.23
C ALA A 178 1.51 -4.41 -22.62
N ILE A 179 1.31 -5.71 -22.74
CA ILE A 179 0.02 -6.29 -23.15
C ILE A 179 -1.08 -5.92 -22.14
N PRO A 180 -0.96 -6.27 -20.84
CA PRO A 180 -1.93 -5.79 -19.86
C PRO A 180 -1.90 -4.26 -19.70
N GLY A 181 -0.78 -3.58 -19.94
CA GLY A 181 -0.71 -2.12 -19.96
C GLY A 181 -1.60 -1.48 -21.02
N VAL A 182 -1.66 -2.04 -22.23
CA VAL A 182 -2.60 -1.63 -23.28
C VAL A 182 -4.05 -1.92 -22.86
N ALA A 183 -4.31 -3.09 -22.27
CA ALA A 183 -5.65 -3.44 -21.77
C ALA A 183 -6.15 -2.45 -20.71
N VAL A 184 -5.27 -1.90 -19.85
CA VAL A 184 -5.59 -0.81 -18.91
C VAL A 184 -6.17 0.38 -19.65
N LEU A 185 -5.47 0.88 -20.69
CA LEU A 185 -5.88 2.09 -21.42
C LEU A 185 -7.17 1.87 -22.20
N VAL A 186 -7.28 0.73 -22.89
CA VAL A 186 -8.52 0.36 -23.62
C VAL A 186 -9.71 0.31 -22.67
N THR A 187 -9.58 -0.39 -21.53
CA THR A 187 -10.64 -0.50 -20.53
C THR A 187 -11.01 0.85 -19.93
N LEU A 188 -10.02 1.70 -19.64
CA LEU A 188 -10.24 3.03 -19.08
C LEU A 188 -10.95 3.96 -20.07
N ILE A 189 -10.54 3.96 -21.34
CA ILE A 189 -11.11 4.81 -22.38
C ILE A 189 -12.55 4.38 -22.69
N ALA A 190 -12.78 3.09 -22.92
CA ALA A 190 -14.07 2.55 -23.35
C ALA A 190 -15.06 2.36 -22.19
N GLY A 191 -14.58 1.88 -21.04
CA GLY A 191 -15.43 1.44 -19.93
C GLY A 191 -15.75 2.50 -18.90
N VAL A 192 -14.88 3.50 -18.70
CA VAL A 192 -15.08 4.51 -17.66
C VAL A 192 -15.79 5.73 -18.24
N ARG A 193 -17.06 5.88 -17.88
CA ARG A 193 -17.86 7.10 -18.17
C ARG A 193 -17.94 7.93 -16.89
N GLU A 194 -17.42 9.15 -16.93
CA GLU A 194 -17.47 10.09 -15.84
C GLU A 194 -18.50 11.19 -16.11
N PRO A 195 -19.54 11.34 -15.27
CA PRO A 195 -20.46 12.46 -15.37
C PRO A 195 -19.74 13.78 -15.07
N ALA A 196 -20.18 14.88 -15.68
CA ALA A 196 -19.70 16.20 -15.33
C ALA A 196 -20.09 16.50 -13.88
N ARG A 197 -19.16 17.05 -13.13
CA ARG A 197 -19.31 17.34 -11.71
C ARG A 197 -19.47 18.83 -11.50
N ASP A 198 -20.41 19.23 -10.65
CA ASP A 198 -20.46 20.59 -10.15
C ASP A 198 -19.26 20.83 -9.24
N MET A 199 -18.59 21.98 -9.42
CA MET A 199 -17.43 22.30 -8.62
C MET A 199 -17.86 22.60 -7.19
N PRO A 200 -17.39 21.86 -6.18
CA PRO A 200 -17.65 22.22 -4.80
C PRO A 200 -16.97 23.55 -4.44
N PRO A 201 -17.45 24.24 -3.41
CA PRO A 201 -16.73 25.39 -2.84
C PRO A 201 -15.30 24.98 -2.51
N ALA A 202 -14.34 25.90 -2.69
CA ALA A 202 -12.95 25.62 -2.37
C ALA A 202 -12.84 25.10 -0.92
N PRO A 203 -12.15 23.98 -0.68
CA PRO A 203 -12.00 23.45 0.67
C PRO A 203 -11.30 24.49 1.57
N PRO A 204 -11.62 24.54 2.88
CA PRO A 204 -10.99 25.46 3.82
C PRO A 204 -9.46 25.29 3.78
N ARG A 205 -8.74 26.39 4.02
CA ARG A 205 -7.26 26.36 4.06
C ARG A 205 -6.82 25.40 5.18
N TRP A 206 -5.99 24.44 4.80
CA TRP A 206 -5.39 23.50 5.77
C TRP A 206 -4.33 24.25 6.61
N ASP A 207 -4.51 24.28 7.93
CA ASP A 207 -3.54 24.81 8.88
C ASP A 207 -2.79 23.65 9.57
N VAL A 208 -1.65 23.30 9.01
CA VAL A 208 -0.81 22.18 9.48
C VAL A 208 -0.43 22.31 10.96
N ARG A 209 -0.14 23.53 11.43
CA ARG A 209 0.32 23.75 12.82
C ARG A 209 -0.81 23.57 13.83
N ARG A 210 -1.99 24.09 13.51
CA ARG A 210 -3.18 23.97 14.35
C ARG A 210 -3.64 22.52 14.41
N ASP A 211 -3.72 21.87 13.27
CA ASP A 211 -4.18 20.50 13.14
C ASP A 211 -3.21 19.53 13.83
N TRP A 212 -1.90 19.72 13.65
CA TRP A 212 -0.87 18.93 14.34
C TRP A 212 -1.05 18.98 15.87
N ARG A 213 -1.22 20.18 16.45
CA ARG A 213 -1.43 20.33 17.90
C ARG A 213 -2.73 19.69 18.36
N GLY A 214 -3.77 19.74 17.54
CA GLY A 214 -5.10 19.19 17.81
C GLY A 214 -5.14 17.66 17.83
N LEU A 215 -4.18 16.96 17.20
CA LEU A 215 -4.13 15.50 17.16
C LEU A 215 -3.75 14.86 18.51
N GLY A 216 -3.15 15.59 19.41
CA GLY A 216 -2.90 15.16 20.77
C GLY A 216 -1.70 14.22 20.96
N ARG A 217 -1.28 14.06 22.23
CA ARG A 217 -0.10 13.28 22.61
C ARG A 217 -0.17 11.78 22.27
N PRO A 218 -1.31 11.07 22.43
CA PRO A 218 -1.39 9.65 22.07
C PRO A 218 -1.08 9.42 20.59
N PHE A 219 -1.65 10.23 19.70
CA PHE A 219 -1.41 10.16 18.26
C PHE A 219 0.06 10.45 17.89
N HIS A 220 0.66 11.47 18.51
CA HIS A 220 2.08 11.78 18.26
C HIS A 220 3.02 10.64 18.69
N ARG A 221 2.74 9.98 19.84
CA ARG A 221 3.50 8.81 20.30
C ARG A 221 3.33 7.62 19.35
N TYR A 222 2.11 7.41 18.88
CA TYR A 222 1.82 6.40 17.86
C TYR A 222 2.62 6.67 16.58
N LEU A 223 2.60 7.91 16.06
CA LEU A 223 3.39 8.30 14.89
C LEU A 223 4.91 8.13 15.08
N LEU A 224 5.42 8.41 16.27
CA LEU A 224 6.83 8.18 16.57
C LEU A 224 7.17 6.68 16.51
N ALA A 225 6.34 5.83 17.10
CA ALA A 225 6.52 4.38 17.01
C ALA A 225 6.44 3.90 15.56
N MET A 226 5.48 4.41 14.77
CA MET A 226 5.37 4.15 13.33
C MET A 226 6.60 4.61 12.54
N LEU A 227 7.17 5.77 12.85
CA LEU A 227 8.38 6.26 12.21
C LEU A 227 9.56 5.30 12.45
N VAL A 228 9.78 4.90 13.71
CA VAL A 228 10.87 3.96 14.07
C VAL A 228 10.65 2.61 13.38
N PHE A 229 9.42 2.10 13.36
CA PHE A 229 9.09 0.88 12.63
C PHE A 229 9.36 1.03 11.14
N THR A 230 8.91 2.13 10.52
CA THR A 230 9.12 2.40 9.10
C THR A 230 10.59 2.46 8.72
N LEU A 231 11.44 3.03 9.58
CA LEU A 231 12.89 3.07 9.35
C LEU A 231 13.53 1.66 9.40
N GLY A 232 12.94 0.72 10.13
CA GLY A 232 13.34 -0.70 10.14
C GLY A 232 12.70 -1.53 9.03
N ASN A 233 11.61 -1.03 8.43
CA ASN A 233 10.83 -1.72 7.42
C ASN A 233 11.38 -1.43 6.01
N SER A 234 12.29 -2.30 5.55
CA SER A 234 12.85 -2.20 4.19
C SER A 234 11.83 -2.61 3.12
N ALA A 235 12.16 -2.33 1.85
CA ALA A 235 11.37 -2.81 0.74
C ALA A 235 11.37 -4.36 0.66
N ASP A 236 10.22 -4.94 0.33
CA ASP A 236 10.05 -6.40 0.14
C ASP A 236 11.03 -6.97 -0.89
N ALA A 237 11.54 -6.13 -1.79
CA ALA A 237 12.59 -6.45 -2.76
C ALA A 237 13.83 -7.12 -2.15
N PHE A 238 14.19 -6.75 -0.92
CA PHE A 238 15.34 -7.35 -0.23
C PHE A 238 15.06 -8.80 0.23
N LEU A 239 13.83 -9.10 0.62
CA LEU A 239 13.42 -10.48 0.93
C LEU A 239 13.50 -11.36 -0.32
N LEU A 240 13.01 -10.86 -1.46
CA LEU A 240 13.07 -11.54 -2.76
C LEU A 240 14.52 -11.75 -3.22
N LEU A 241 15.35 -10.71 -3.09
CA LEU A 241 16.79 -10.81 -3.40
C LEU A 241 17.46 -11.89 -2.52
N ARG A 242 17.16 -11.94 -1.22
CA ARG A 242 17.72 -12.94 -0.31
C ARG A 242 17.30 -14.36 -0.68
N LEU A 243 16.02 -14.56 -1.07
CA LEU A 243 15.53 -15.84 -1.56
C LEU A 243 16.28 -16.29 -2.82
N ALA A 244 16.45 -15.40 -3.78
CA ALA A 244 17.21 -15.69 -5.00
C ALA A 244 18.67 -16.04 -4.68
N GLN A 245 19.33 -15.30 -3.79
CA GLN A 245 20.71 -15.59 -3.35
C GLN A 245 20.83 -16.93 -2.57
N SER A 246 19.74 -17.44 -2.01
CA SER A 246 19.71 -18.76 -1.36
C SER A 246 19.51 -19.93 -2.32
N GLY A 247 19.44 -19.67 -3.63
CA GLY A 247 19.30 -20.66 -4.68
C GLY A 247 17.86 -20.90 -5.16
N VAL A 248 16.90 -20.04 -4.78
CA VAL A 248 15.55 -20.10 -5.35
C VAL A 248 15.60 -19.60 -6.80
N PRO A 249 15.20 -20.43 -7.79
CA PRO A 249 15.16 -20.00 -9.20
C PRO A 249 14.22 -18.81 -9.42
N GLU A 250 14.51 -17.96 -10.40
CA GLU A 250 13.75 -16.72 -10.68
C GLU A 250 12.25 -16.96 -10.85
N ALA A 251 11.87 -17.99 -11.61
CA ALA A 251 10.48 -18.34 -11.81
C ALA A 251 9.77 -18.70 -10.49
N TRP A 252 10.46 -19.40 -9.58
CA TRP A 252 9.92 -19.74 -8.28
C TRP A 252 9.82 -18.55 -7.33
N VAL A 253 10.71 -17.55 -7.44
CA VAL A 253 10.56 -16.27 -6.73
C VAL A 253 9.22 -15.61 -7.09
N ALA A 254 8.86 -15.60 -8.38
CA ALA A 254 7.59 -15.06 -8.84
C ALA A 254 6.39 -15.87 -8.29
N VAL A 255 6.47 -17.20 -8.29
CA VAL A 255 5.43 -18.08 -7.71
C VAL A 255 5.28 -17.85 -6.20
N LEU A 256 6.39 -17.77 -5.47
CA LEU A 256 6.38 -17.50 -4.02
C LEU A 256 5.79 -16.15 -3.71
N TRP A 257 6.06 -15.13 -4.52
CA TRP A 257 5.44 -13.81 -4.39
C TRP A 257 3.92 -13.87 -4.57
N SER A 258 3.46 -14.63 -5.56
CA SER A 258 2.01 -14.84 -5.77
C SER A 258 1.37 -15.53 -4.57
N LEU A 259 1.98 -16.63 -4.06
CA LEU A 259 1.48 -17.32 -2.87
C LEU A 259 1.49 -16.43 -1.63
N HIS A 260 2.54 -15.62 -1.47
CA HIS A 260 2.61 -14.61 -0.41
C HIS A 260 1.41 -13.64 -0.46
N HIS A 261 0.99 -13.19 -1.65
CA HIS A 261 -0.18 -12.33 -1.81
C HIS A 261 -1.48 -13.03 -1.42
N VAL A 262 -1.60 -14.34 -1.67
CA VAL A 262 -2.77 -15.12 -1.20
C VAL A 262 -2.78 -15.18 0.33
N VAL A 263 -1.63 -15.45 0.97
CA VAL A 263 -1.52 -15.42 2.45
C VAL A 263 -1.84 -14.04 3.00
N LYS A 264 -1.28 -12.99 2.41
CA LYS A 264 -1.53 -11.60 2.79
C LYS A 264 -3.01 -11.25 2.71
N MET A 265 -3.69 -11.63 1.62
CA MET A 265 -5.11 -11.37 1.42
C MET A 265 -5.97 -12.06 2.50
N ALA A 266 -5.73 -13.35 2.74
CA ALA A 266 -6.45 -14.12 3.76
C ALA A 266 -6.20 -13.55 5.17
N ALA A 267 -4.94 -13.26 5.50
CA ALA A 267 -4.56 -12.68 6.78
C ALA A 267 -5.18 -11.30 7.00
N THR A 268 -5.25 -10.45 5.97
CA THR A 268 -5.86 -9.11 6.06
C THR A 268 -7.35 -9.19 6.34
N TYR A 269 -8.07 -10.13 5.72
CA TYR A 269 -9.49 -10.34 5.97
C TYR A 269 -9.77 -10.80 7.40
N ILE A 270 -8.96 -11.73 7.91
CA ILE A 270 -9.08 -12.26 9.28
C ILE A 270 -8.64 -11.20 10.29
N GLY A 271 -7.49 -10.56 10.06
CA GLY A 271 -6.88 -9.61 10.99
C GLY A 271 -7.74 -8.37 11.25
N GLY A 272 -8.40 -7.83 10.22
CA GLY A 272 -9.33 -6.72 10.37
C GLY A 272 -10.46 -7.05 11.37
N ARG A 273 -11.10 -8.22 11.23
CA ARG A 273 -12.16 -8.69 12.15
C ARG A 273 -11.65 -9.00 13.55
N LEU A 274 -10.45 -9.58 13.63
CA LEU A 274 -9.86 -9.97 14.90
C LEU A 274 -9.46 -8.72 15.71
N SER A 275 -9.04 -7.64 15.06
CA SER A 275 -8.68 -6.39 15.70
C SER A 275 -9.86 -5.69 16.40
N ASP A 276 -11.09 -5.91 15.91
CA ASP A 276 -12.30 -5.38 16.52
C ASP A 276 -12.62 -6.09 17.86
N ARG A 277 -12.12 -7.33 18.05
CA ARG A 277 -12.32 -8.11 19.27
C ARG A 277 -11.17 -8.02 20.25
N LEU A 278 -9.94 -8.07 19.75
CA LEU A 278 -8.72 -8.09 20.58
C LEU A 278 -8.15 -6.70 20.86
N GLY A 279 -8.65 -5.66 20.15
CA GLY A 279 -8.12 -4.30 20.24
C GLY A 279 -6.96 -4.05 19.25
N ARG A 280 -6.70 -2.77 18.97
CA ARG A 280 -5.74 -2.34 17.93
C ARG A 280 -4.28 -2.62 18.34
N ARG A 281 -3.94 -2.23 19.57
CA ARG A 281 -2.56 -2.32 20.07
C ARG A 281 -2.01 -3.75 20.12
N PRO A 282 -2.69 -4.76 20.70
CA PRO A 282 -2.19 -6.13 20.70
C PRO A 282 -1.97 -6.70 19.29
N MET A 283 -2.85 -6.34 18.35
CA MET A 283 -2.76 -6.78 16.97
C MET A 283 -1.53 -6.21 16.26
N VAL A 284 -1.27 -4.91 16.38
CA VAL A 284 -0.09 -4.27 15.79
C VAL A 284 1.20 -4.82 16.42
N LEU A 285 1.23 -5.00 17.76
CA LEU A 285 2.38 -5.60 18.45
C LEU A 285 2.64 -7.03 17.98
N ALA A 286 1.60 -7.86 17.82
CA ALA A 286 1.73 -9.21 17.29
C ALA A 286 2.25 -9.18 15.83
N GLY A 287 1.76 -8.26 15.01
CA GLY A 287 2.27 -8.07 13.64
C GLY A 287 3.74 -7.69 13.62
N TRP A 288 4.17 -6.75 14.43
CA TRP A 288 5.58 -6.34 14.53
C TRP A 288 6.47 -7.43 15.13
N ALA A 289 5.95 -8.27 16.02
CA ALA A 289 6.66 -9.46 16.51
C ALA A 289 6.85 -10.49 15.39
N VAL A 290 5.82 -10.76 14.59
CA VAL A 290 5.94 -11.63 13.39
C VAL A 290 6.97 -11.07 12.42
N TYR A 291 6.91 -9.75 12.14
CA TYR A 291 7.90 -9.06 11.30
C TYR A 291 9.32 -9.27 11.81
N ALA A 292 9.58 -8.96 13.09
CA ALA A 292 10.90 -9.09 13.70
C ALA A 292 11.41 -10.54 13.67
N ALA A 293 10.53 -11.51 13.95
CA ALA A 293 10.88 -12.93 13.90
C ALA A 293 11.27 -13.37 12.48
N VAL A 294 10.52 -12.95 11.46
CA VAL A 294 10.85 -13.24 10.05
C VAL A 294 12.19 -12.60 9.68
N TYR A 295 12.45 -11.36 10.06
CA TYR A 295 13.71 -10.67 9.78
C TYR A 295 14.89 -11.35 10.49
N LEU A 296 14.72 -11.86 11.70
CA LEU A 296 15.75 -12.65 12.39
C LEU A 296 16.02 -13.98 11.67
N VAL A 297 15.00 -14.65 11.14
CA VAL A 297 15.19 -15.84 10.31
C VAL A 297 15.98 -15.50 9.04
N PHE A 298 15.67 -14.40 8.36
CA PHE A 298 16.41 -13.95 7.19
C PHE A 298 17.84 -13.51 7.51
N ALA A 299 18.09 -12.96 8.72
CA ALA A 299 19.41 -12.66 9.23
C ALA A 299 20.23 -13.91 9.51
N ALA A 300 19.63 -14.91 10.17
CA ALA A 300 20.29 -16.17 10.50
C ALA A 300 20.67 -16.99 9.25
N GLY A 301 19.97 -16.78 8.11
CA GLY A 301 20.24 -17.43 6.84
C GLY A 301 20.14 -18.96 6.92
N PRO A 302 19.03 -19.53 7.43
CA PRO A 302 18.87 -20.97 7.51
C PRO A 302 18.80 -21.60 6.09
N THR A 303 18.45 -22.87 5.99
CA THR A 303 18.25 -23.52 4.70
C THR A 303 17.21 -22.81 3.84
N MET A 304 17.30 -22.95 2.50
CA MET A 304 16.33 -22.38 1.54
C MET A 304 14.86 -22.65 1.93
N PRO A 305 14.45 -23.88 2.32
CA PRO A 305 13.06 -24.11 2.78
C PRO A 305 12.67 -23.29 4.00
N GLY A 306 13.61 -23.03 4.92
CA GLY A 306 13.36 -22.18 6.09
C GLY A 306 13.11 -20.73 5.71
N LEU A 307 13.85 -20.17 4.74
CA LEU A 307 13.63 -18.83 4.22
C LEU A 307 12.28 -18.73 3.48
N VAL A 308 11.93 -19.75 2.68
CA VAL A 308 10.63 -19.82 2.00
C VAL A 308 9.48 -19.84 3.01
N ALA A 309 9.57 -20.69 4.04
CA ALA A 309 8.54 -20.73 5.09
C ALA A 309 8.40 -19.38 5.82
N ALA A 310 9.52 -18.74 6.18
CA ALA A 310 9.52 -17.42 6.79
C ALA A 310 8.89 -16.36 5.87
N PHE A 311 9.15 -16.42 4.57
CA PHE A 311 8.54 -15.52 3.59
C PHE A 311 7.02 -15.71 3.49
N MET A 312 6.50 -16.93 3.60
CA MET A 312 5.05 -17.15 3.67
C MET A 312 4.45 -16.58 4.96
N VAL A 313 5.12 -16.81 6.12
CA VAL A 313 4.71 -16.25 7.42
C VAL A 313 4.72 -14.71 7.40
N TYR A 314 5.63 -14.08 6.63
CA TYR A 314 5.67 -12.64 6.47
C TYR A 314 4.34 -12.06 5.96
N GLY A 315 3.58 -12.80 5.15
CA GLY A 315 2.25 -12.40 4.69
C GLY A 315 1.25 -12.16 5.84
N ILE A 316 1.42 -12.85 6.98
CA ILE A 316 0.57 -12.71 8.17
C ILE A 316 0.77 -11.34 8.82
N TYR A 317 2.01 -10.82 8.83
CA TYR A 317 2.32 -9.48 9.34
C TYR A 317 1.39 -8.41 8.75
N PHE A 318 1.19 -8.41 7.44
CA PHE A 318 0.31 -7.44 6.77
C PHE A 318 -1.14 -7.51 7.26
N GLY A 319 -1.63 -8.72 7.50
CA GLY A 319 -2.98 -8.91 8.02
C GLY A 319 -3.16 -8.36 9.43
N LEU A 320 -2.13 -8.49 10.26
CA LEU A 320 -2.14 -8.02 11.64
C LEU A 320 -1.90 -6.51 11.77
N THR A 321 -1.36 -5.86 10.74
CA THR A 321 -0.95 -4.44 10.80
C THR A 321 -1.74 -3.55 9.84
N GLU A 322 -1.76 -3.78 8.55
CA GLU A 322 -2.24 -2.83 7.54
C GLU A 322 -3.67 -2.30 7.78
N PRO A 323 -4.71 -3.13 8.00
CA PRO A 323 -6.04 -2.63 8.30
C PRO A 323 -6.14 -2.06 9.71
N VAL A 324 -5.39 -2.63 10.66
CA VAL A 324 -5.45 -2.30 12.09
C VAL A 324 -4.82 -0.95 12.37
N GLU A 325 -3.67 -0.65 11.77
CA GLU A 325 -2.99 0.65 11.87
C GLU A 325 -3.89 1.79 11.37
N LYS A 326 -4.55 1.60 10.23
CA LYS A 326 -5.49 2.60 9.69
C LYS A 326 -6.69 2.80 10.61
N ALA A 327 -7.25 1.71 11.15
CA ALA A 327 -8.33 1.80 12.13
C ALA A 327 -7.86 2.55 13.39
N TRP A 328 -6.65 2.26 13.88
CA TRP A 328 -6.11 2.93 15.06
C TRP A 328 -5.85 4.42 14.84
N VAL A 329 -5.38 4.82 13.66
CA VAL A 329 -5.30 6.24 13.27
C VAL A 329 -6.66 6.93 13.40
N ALA A 330 -7.74 6.28 12.93
CA ALA A 330 -9.09 6.82 13.02
C ALA A 330 -9.60 6.89 14.46
N ASP A 331 -9.20 5.93 15.31
CA ASP A 331 -9.61 5.85 16.73
C ASP A 331 -8.85 6.89 17.58
N LEU A 332 -7.57 7.16 17.30
CA LEU A 332 -6.74 8.13 18.00
C LEU A 332 -7.01 9.59 17.62
N ALA A 333 -7.59 9.83 16.44
CA ALA A 333 -7.78 11.16 15.91
C ALA A 333 -9.19 11.71 16.20
N PRO A 334 -9.31 12.98 16.64
CA PRO A 334 -10.61 13.65 16.69
C PRO A 334 -11.32 13.60 15.33
N VAL A 335 -12.63 13.44 15.31
CA VAL A 335 -13.42 13.29 14.07
C VAL A 335 -13.13 14.40 13.06
N ALA A 336 -13.02 15.65 13.54
CA ALA A 336 -12.73 16.82 12.71
C ALA A 336 -11.31 16.83 12.11
N LEU A 337 -10.36 16.04 12.64
CA LEU A 337 -8.95 16.01 12.24
C LEU A 337 -8.53 14.67 11.62
N ARG A 338 -9.45 13.76 11.35
CA ARG A 338 -9.13 12.43 10.78
C ARG A 338 -8.38 12.55 9.45
N GLY A 339 -8.74 13.49 8.58
CA GLY A 339 -8.04 13.73 7.32
C GLY A 339 -6.58 14.12 7.55
N SER A 340 -6.31 15.05 8.46
CA SER A 340 -4.96 15.47 8.86
C SER A 340 -4.17 14.31 9.49
N ALA A 341 -4.83 13.48 10.31
CA ALA A 341 -4.21 12.32 10.94
C ALA A 341 -3.76 11.27 9.91
N PHE A 342 -4.62 10.93 8.96
CA PHE A 342 -4.26 10.03 7.86
C PHE A 342 -3.16 10.62 6.97
N GLY A 343 -3.20 11.95 6.72
CA GLY A 343 -2.14 12.66 6.01
C GLY A 343 -0.78 12.51 6.70
N CYS A 344 -0.71 12.74 8.00
CA CYS A 344 0.50 12.56 8.80
C CYS A 344 0.98 11.10 8.82
N TYR A 345 0.07 10.14 8.99
CA TYR A 345 0.38 8.70 8.95
C TYR A 345 1.00 8.32 7.60
N HIS A 346 0.35 8.67 6.49
CA HIS A 346 0.86 8.36 5.16
C HIS A 346 2.17 9.08 4.83
N ALA A 347 2.37 10.30 5.35
CA ALA A 347 3.63 11.01 5.20
C ALA A 347 4.78 10.29 5.94
N VAL A 348 4.55 9.85 7.18
CA VAL A 348 5.54 9.10 7.95
C VAL A 348 5.91 7.79 7.25
N VAL A 349 4.91 6.99 6.87
CA VAL A 349 5.14 5.69 6.21
C VAL A 349 5.76 5.88 4.82
N GLY A 350 5.20 6.79 4.00
CA GLY A 350 5.63 6.96 2.62
C GLY A 350 6.97 7.67 2.45
N LEU A 351 7.19 8.79 3.17
CA LEU A 351 8.46 9.52 3.09
C LEU A 351 9.58 8.80 3.85
N GLY A 352 9.22 8.04 4.90
CA GLY A 352 10.16 7.20 5.62
C GLY A 352 10.69 6.01 4.80
N ALA A 353 9.98 5.61 3.75
CA ALA A 353 10.37 4.47 2.92
C ALA A 353 11.72 4.67 2.21
N LEU A 354 12.03 5.90 1.76
CA LEU A 354 13.31 6.19 1.10
C LEU A 354 14.51 6.02 2.06
N PRO A 355 14.58 6.72 3.20
CA PRO A 355 15.70 6.53 4.13
C PRO A 355 15.78 5.10 4.66
N ALA A 356 14.65 4.43 4.91
CA ALA A 356 14.62 3.04 5.35
C ALA A 356 15.26 2.09 4.32
N SER A 357 14.78 2.11 3.08
CA SER A 357 15.25 1.20 2.04
C SER A 357 16.69 1.51 1.62
N LEU A 358 17.08 2.79 1.56
CA LEU A 358 18.44 3.19 1.24
C LEU A 358 19.41 2.76 2.35
N ALA A 359 19.08 3.04 3.62
CA ALA A 359 19.90 2.63 4.76
C ALA A 359 20.06 1.11 4.82
N PHE A 360 18.96 0.36 4.62
CA PHE A 360 19.00 -1.10 4.59
C PHE A 360 19.93 -1.61 3.46
N GLY A 361 19.82 -1.05 2.27
CA GLY A 361 20.67 -1.43 1.13
C GLY A 361 22.16 -1.09 1.35
N LEU A 362 22.47 0.06 1.96
CA LEU A 362 23.84 0.45 2.32
C LEU A 362 24.41 -0.48 3.41
N VAL A 363 23.66 -0.80 4.44
CA VAL A 363 24.05 -1.75 5.49
C VAL A 363 24.30 -3.13 4.88
N TRP A 364 23.41 -3.58 4.00
CA TRP A 364 23.58 -4.85 3.28
C TRP A 364 24.88 -4.86 2.45
N GLN A 365 25.13 -3.78 1.71
CA GLN A 365 26.33 -3.67 0.87
C GLN A 365 27.62 -3.67 1.69
N ALA A 366 27.63 -2.97 2.85
CA ALA A 366 28.81 -2.80 3.70
C ALA A 366 29.08 -3.98 4.63
N TRP A 367 28.02 -4.57 5.22
CA TRP A 367 28.13 -5.57 6.30
C TRP A 367 27.32 -6.85 6.03
N GLY A 368 26.72 -6.98 4.86
CA GLY A 368 25.99 -8.17 4.43
C GLY A 368 24.53 -8.20 4.89
N ALA A 369 23.78 -9.11 4.26
CA ALA A 369 22.36 -9.33 4.52
C ALA A 369 22.03 -9.61 6.00
N PRO A 370 22.79 -10.46 6.74
CA PRO A 370 22.52 -10.75 8.14
C PRO A 370 22.43 -9.49 9.01
N THR A 371 23.38 -8.55 8.83
CA THR A 371 23.41 -7.30 9.59
C THR A 371 22.22 -6.40 9.25
N ALA A 372 21.86 -6.29 7.96
CA ALA A 372 20.75 -5.47 7.51
C ALA A 372 19.41 -5.98 8.07
N PHE A 373 19.14 -7.28 7.96
CA PHE A 373 17.93 -7.88 8.54
C PHE A 373 17.91 -7.80 10.07
N GLY A 374 19.05 -8.03 10.73
CA GLY A 374 19.18 -7.89 12.19
C GLY A 374 18.87 -6.47 12.68
N LEU A 375 19.34 -5.45 11.95
CA LEU A 375 19.02 -4.05 12.25
C LEU A 375 17.52 -3.76 12.07
N GLY A 376 16.90 -4.27 11.00
CA GLY A 376 15.46 -4.16 10.78
C GLY A 376 14.64 -4.78 11.91
N ALA A 377 15.03 -5.98 12.37
CA ALA A 377 14.40 -6.64 13.51
C ALA A 377 14.57 -5.82 14.81
N ALA A 378 15.75 -5.27 15.06
CA ALA A 378 16.02 -4.43 16.23
C ALA A 378 15.18 -3.15 16.24
N LEU A 379 15.04 -2.48 15.09
CA LEU A 379 14.18 -1.29 14.95
C LEU A 379 12.69 -1.63 15.14
N ALA A 380 12.23 -2.78 14.64
CA ALA A 380 10.86 -3.25 14.90
C ALA A 380 10.62 -3.51 16.40
N ALA A 381 11.58 -4.12 17.09
CA ALA A 381 11.50 -4.32 18.55
C ALA A 381 11.50 -3.00 19.31
N ALA A 382 12.35 -2.04 18.92
CA ALA A 382 12.35 -0.69 19.50
C ALA A 382 11.03 0.04 19.28
N ALA A 383 10.46 -0.06 18.08
CA ALA A 383 9.15 0.49 17.77
C ALA A 383 8.05 -0.14 18.63
N ALA A 384 8.07 -1.47 18.80
CA ALA A 384 7.14 -2.18 19.67
C ALA A 384 7.25 -1.71 21.14
N ALA A 385 8.47 -1.49 21.64
CA ALA A 385 8.69 -0.95 22.98
C ALA A 385 8.13 0.49 23.13
N LEU A 386 8.25 1.33 22.11
CA LEU A 386 7.63 2.66 22.08
C LEU A 386 6.10 2.56 22.05
N LEU A 387 5.56 1.63 21.26
CA LEU A 387 4.13 1.42 21.14
C LEU A 387 3.48 0.96 22.45
N LEU A 388 4.21 0.23 23.29
CA LEU A 388 3.76 -0.16 24.63
C LEU A 388 3.46 1.06 25.55
N ARG A 389 4.06 2.23 25.26
CA ARG A 389 3.85 3.48 25.99
C ARG A 389 2.66 4.31 25.46
N VAL A 390 2.06 3.90 24.34
CA VAL A 390 0.84 4.51 23.81
C VAL A 390 -0.34 3.94 24.60
N ARG A 391 -1.04 4.78 25.38
CA ARG A 391 -2.26 4.35 26.07
C ARG A 391 -3.40 4.21 25.07
N ASP A 392 -4.09 3.09 25.09
CA ASP A 392 -5.42 2.91 24.49
C ASP A 392 -6.43 3.55 25.46
N ASP A 393 -6.45 4.87 25.52
CA ASP A 393 -7.54 5.56 26.20
C ASP A 393 -8.77 5.42 25.31
N GLY A 394 -9.43 4.26 25.38
CA GLY A 394 -10.66 3.92 24.67
C GLY A 394 -11.87 4.79 25.06
N THR A 395 -11.68 6.09 25.30
CA THR A 395 -12.67 7.01 25.82
C THR A 395 -12.53 8.42 25.27
N ILE A 396 -12.67 8.60 23.96
CA ILE A 396 -13.04 9.93 23.46
C ILE A 396 -14.46 9.92 22.84
N ALA A 397 -15.15 8.78 22.86
CA ALA A 397 -16.52 8.67 22.35
C ALA A 397 -17.62 8.78 23.42
N GLY A 398 -17.29 9.01 24.71
CA GLY A 398 -18.26 8.96 25.83
C GLY A 398 -18.61 10.27 26.51
N ASP A 399 -17.77 11.28 26.52
CA ASP A 399 -17.97 12.46 27.39
C ASP A 399 -18.67 13.67 26.74
N GLY A 400 -19.12 13.56 25.49
CA GLY A 400 -19.83 14.65 24.79
C GLY A 400 -21.35 14.62 24.86
N GLN A 401 -21.97 13.56 25.38
CA GLN A 401 -23.43 13.43 25.36
C GLN A 401 -24.17 13.60 26.73
N ASN A 402 -23.43 13.86 27.81
CA ASN A 402 -24.09 13.97 29.13
C ASN A 402 -24.14 15.41 29.72
N GLN A 403 -23.91 16.46 28.96
CA GLN A 403 -24.02 17.85 29.44
C GLN A 403 -25.16 18.68 28.83
N THR A 404 -26.10 18.07 28.11
CA THR A 404 -27.30 18.80 27.61
C THR A 404 -28.63 18.15 28.01
N ALA A 405 -28.70 17.59 29.21
CA ALA A 405 -29.99 17.17 29.82
C ALA A 405 -30.18 17.89 31.16
N GLY A 406 -30.46 19.19 31.14
CA GLY A 406 -30.66 19.95 32.36
C GLY A 406 -31.08 21.40 32.18
N THR A 407 -31.82 21.72 31.13
CA THR A 407 -32.55 23.01 31.08
C THR A 407 -34.03 22.72 30.73
N THR A 408 -34.83 22.52 31.77
CA THR A 408 -36.27 22.55 31.69
C THR A 408 -36.71 23.91 31.20
N TYR A 409 -37.19 23.95 29.96
CA TYR A 409 -37.93 25.10 29.42
C TYR A 409 -39.31 25.11 30.08
N ASN A 410 -39.59 26.15 30.88
CA ASN A 410 -40.89 26.46 31.47
C ASN A 410 -41.53 27.53 30.59
N PRO A 411 -42.65 27.27 29.89
CA PRO A 411 -43.32 28.30 29.12
C PRO A 411 -44.12 29.26 30.05
N PRO A 412 -44.18 30.56 29.74
CA PRO A 412 -44.97 31.51 30.53
C PRO A 412 -46.47 31.23 30.40
N LYS A 413 -47.15 31.30 31.53
CA LYS A 413 -48.61 31.34 31.59
C LYS A 413 -49.11 32.72 31.17
N GLU A 414 -49.89 32.77 30.11
CA GLU A 414 -51.07 33.66 29.96
C GLU A 414 -52.03 33.02 28.97
#